data_09b100cd10cd5c9489f349566b35caee
#
_entry.id   09b100cd10cd5c9489f349566b35caee
#
_cell.length_a   1.000
_cell.length_b   1.000
_cell.length_c   1.000
_cell.angle_alpha   90.00
_cell.angle_beta   90.00
_cell.angle_gamma   90.00
#
_symmetry.space_group_name_H-M   'P 1'
#
loop_
_entity.id
_entity.type
_entity.pdbx_description
1 polymer ?
#
loop_
_entity_poly.entity_id
_entity_poly.type
_entity_poly.pdbx_seq_one_letter_code
_entity_poly.pdbx_strand_id
1 'polypeptide(L)'
;VTFAGLNDEEKELFKKYIEGDTLTVEKVMTLSPSRSSQKYHGSRLQNPNFEACRNASGAANLKEAYNQLRSDAYPDLPSYSNRAAAETALQEWEVTHPDECTRQRDEGQFFGFNEVGGAQLERFTRFIYIPPVREAAKDATDGKNSVMSELLDFVVRKSLMSREDLQTLQRETQSQYDAIVDPEHLPELTSLGNQLTRTLTQYVPGTSVSIDWSRGQEIEIPMPKGRIKLIEDGYPAPVENTGHGLQRAFIITLLQHLTLVQAGADVESLTDTPEFKQNIIFGIEEPELYQHPNRQRHLSAILEQLCSGVAPGATGSVQVIYTTHSPLFVDISHFERIKIVRKVQKSPDLPKETQI
;
A
#
# COMPACT_ATOMS: atom_id res chain seq x y z
N VAL A 1 2.29 11.43 8.41
CA VAL A 1 3.62 11.07 7.90
C VAL A 1 3.94 11.95 6.72
N THR A 2 5.16 12.51 6.69
CA THR A 2 5.63 13.34 5.59
C THR A 2 6.79 12.64 4.90
N PHE A 3 6.65 12.44 3.59
CA PHE A 3 7.67 11.86 2.72
C PHE A 3 8.45 12.99 2.05
N ALA A 4 9.77 12.87 2.00
CA ALA A 4 10.69 13.81 1.34
C ALA A 4 11.65 13.03 0.43
N GLY A 5 12.36 13.75 -0.46
CA GLY A 5 13.28 13.12 -1.40
C GLY A 5 12.57 12.33 -2.50
N LEU A 6 11.40 12.81 -2.91
CA LEU A 6 10.57 12.21 -3.96
C LEU A 6 11.29 12.24 -5.30
N ASN A 7 11.23 11.14 -6.05
CA ASN A 7 11.73 11.08 -7.42
C ASN A 7 10.73 11.71 -8.42
N ASP A 8 11.11 11.82 -9.69
CA ASP A 8 10.30 12.51 -10.69
C ASP A 8 8.97 11.79 -10.98
N GLU A 9 8.94 10.45 -10.94
CA GLU A 9 7.72 9.66 -11.11
C GLU A 9 6.76 9.86 -9.94
N GLU A 10 7.29 9.86 -8.70
CA GLU A 10 6.51 10.16 -7.50
C GLU A 10 5.95 11.59 -7.53
N LYS A 11 6.79 12.55 -7.95
CA LYS A 11 6.37 13.96 -8.08
C LYS A 11 5.26 14.14 -9.10
N GLU A 12 5.32 13.47 -10.23
CA GLU A 12 4.26 13.56 -11.24
C GLU A 12 2.97 12.89 -10.76
N LEU A 13 3.08 11.69 -10.16
CA LEU A 13 1.93 10.93 -9.69
C LEU A 13 1.17 11.62 -8.55
N PHE A 14 1.91 12.22 -7.60
CA PHE A 14 1.35 12.88 -6.42
C PHE A 14 1.30 14.40 -6.52
N LYS A 15 1.54 14.98 -7.69
CA LYS A 15 1.68 16.42 -7.96
C LYS A 15 0.71 17.31 -7.19
N LYS A 16 -0.57 16.96 -7.15
CA LYS A 16 -1.62 17.73 -6.49
C LYS A 16 -1.52 17.76 -4.95
N TYR A 17 -0.78 16.82 -4.35
CA TYR A 17 -0.62 16.70 -2.90
C TYR A 17 0.75 17.16 -2.40
N ILE A 18 1.66 17.50 -3.32
CA ILE A 18 3.01 17.92 -2.96
C ILE A 18 2.99 19.36 -2.44
N GLU A 19 3.76 19.58 -1.38
CA GLU A 19 4.04 20.89 -0.82
C GLU A 19 5.56 21.11 -0.79
N GLY A 20 6.03 22.04 -1.61
CA GLY A 20 7.47 22.15 -1.87
C GLY A 20 8.00 20.87 -2.51
N ASP A 21 8.82 20.12 -1.76
CA ASP A 21 9.38 18.82 -2.17
C ASP A 21 8.87 17.66 -1.29
N THR A 22 7.75 17.84 -0.58
CA THR A 22 7.24 16.86 0.37
C THR A 22 5.81 16.44 0.09
N LEU A 23 5.49 15.20 0.45
CA LEU A 23 4.15 14.61 0.40
C LEU A 23 3.71 14.26 1.82
N THR A 24 2.65 14.91 2.32
CA THR A 24 2.09 14.61 3.63
C THR A 24 0.84 13.76 3.50
N VAL A 25 0.85 12.63 4.20
CA VAL A 25 -0.25 11.66 4.26
C VAL A 25 -0.73 11.53 5.70
N GLU A 26 -2.03 11.68 5.91
CA GLU A 26 -2.69 11.48 7.19
C GLU A 26 -3.56 10.22 7.16
N LYS A 27 -3.48 9.41 8.22
CA LYS A 27 -4.41 8.31 8.45
C LYS A 27 -5.33 8.68 9.61
N VAL A 28 -6.61 8.82 9.32
CA VAL A 28 -7.64 9.13 10.32
C VAL A 28 -8.40 7.85 10.66
N MET A 29 -8.41 7.52 11.95
CA MET A 29 -9.20 6.41 12.49
C MET A 29 -10.34 6.98 13.31
N THR A 30 -11.58 6.68 12.92
CA THR A 30 -12.76 7.06 13.67
C THR A 30 -13.30 5.84 14.40
N LEU A 31 -13.33 5.93 15.72
CA LEU A 31 -13.89 4.90 16.58
C LEU A 31 -15.33 5.27 16.91
N SER A 32 -16.28 4.46 16.50
CA SER A 32 -17.70 4.56 16.88
C SER A 32 -18.13 3.23 17.51
N PRO A 33 -19.08 3.24 18.47
CA PRO A 33 -19.58 2.00 19.08
C PRO A 33 -20.13 0.98 18.10
N SER A 34 -20.62 1.44 16.94
CA SER A 34 -21.22 0.59 15.90
C SER A 34 -20.29 0.28 14.71
N ARG A 35 -19.27 1.11 14.46
CA ARG A 35 -18.38 0.95 13.29
C ARG A 35 -17.09 1.73 13.45
N SER A 36 -15.95 1.07 13.34
CA SER A 36 -14.67 1.73 13.14
C SER A 36 -14.42 1.97 11.65
N SER A 37 -13.89 3.12 11.30
CA SER A 37 -13.48 3.43 9.94
C SER A 37 -12.05 3.97 9.92
N GLN A 38 -11.32 3.65 8.85
CA GLN A 38 -9.97 4.16 8.61
C GLN A 38 -9.97 4.81 7.24
N LYS A 39 -9.47 6.05 7.18
CA LYS A 39 -9.33 6.79 5.92
C LYS A 39 -7.96 7.42 5.83
N TYR A 40 -7.40 7.42 4.62
CA TYR A 40 -6.19 8.18 4.33
C TYR A 40 -6.55 9.49 3.65
N HIS A 41 -5.84 10.54 4.02
CA HIS A 41 -6.03 11.88 3.50
C HIS A 41 -4.69 12.46 3.03
N GLY A 42 -4.74 13.16 1.93
CA GLY A 42 -3.69 14.08 1.52
C GLY A 42 -4.10 15.53 1.77
N SER A 43 -3.16 16.44 1.67
CA SER A 43 -3.41 17.88 1.70
C SER A 43 -3.18 18.44 0.29
N ARG A 44 -4.17 19.12 -0.27
CA ARG A 44 -4.05 19.76 -1.57
C ARG A 44 -4.56 21.20 -1.55
N LEU A 45 -4.09 21.99 -2.51
CA LEU A 45 -4.64 23.32 -2.72
C LEU A 45 -6.07 23.23 -3.22
N GLN A 46 -6.95 23.99 -2.60
CA GLN A 46 -8.36 24.07 -2.96
C GLN A 46 -8.84 25.52 -2.90
N ASN A 47 -9.56 25.94 -3.93
CA ASN A 47 -10.23 27.23 -3.89
C ASN A 47 -11.52 27.10 -3.06
N PRO A 48 -11.72 27.94 -2.00
CA PRO A 48 -12.92 27.90 -1.18
C PRO A 48 -14.21 28.09 -1.98
N ASN A 49 -14.18 28.88 -3.05
CA ASN A 49 -15.35 29.13 -3.88
C ASN A 49 -15.82 27.90 -4.66
N PHE A 50 -14.99 26.86 -4.80
CA PHE A 50 -15.34 25.61 -5.45
C PHE A 50 -16.02 24.60 -4.52
N GLU A 51 -16.22 24.96 -3.26
CA GLU A 51 -16.79 24.06 -2.24
C GLU A 51 -18.20 23.56 -2.63
N ALA A 52 -19.03 24.43 -3.19
CA ALA A 52 -20.37 24.07 -3.68
C ALA A 52 -20.34 22.98 -4.75
N CYS A 53 -19.35 23.03 -5.65
CA CYS A 53 -19.15 21.99 -6.67
C CYS A 53 -18.65 20.69 -6.07
N ARG A 54 -17.71 20.74 -5.11
CA ARG A 54 -17.18 19.55 -4.45
C ARG A 54 -18.22 18.80 -3.62
N ASN A 55 -19.09 19.55 -2.94
CA ASN A 55 -20.12 18.99 -2.08
C ASN A 55 -21.42 18.62 -2.83
N ALA A 56 -21.50 18.89 -4.13
CA ALA A 56 -22.68 18.61 -4.95
C ALA A 56 -22.95 17.11 -5.04
N SER A 57 -24.11 16.67 -4.53
CA SER A 57 -24.58 15.30 -4.64
C SER A 57 -25.33 15.09 -5.98
N GLY A 58 -24.77 14.22 -6.82
CA GLY A 58 -25.37 13.91 -8.14
C GLY A 58 -24.89 14.84 -9.27
N ALA A 59 -25.03 14.36 -10.52
CA ALA A 59 -24.54 15.05 -11.70
C ALA A 59 -25.30 16.34 -12.02
N ALA A 60 -26.60 16.38 -11.73
CA ALA A 60 -27.44 17.55 -11.98
C ALA A 60 -27.05 18.76 -11.10
N ASN A 61 -26.89 18.52 -9.79
CA ASN A 61 -26.52 19.56 -8.84
C ASN A 61 -25.10 20.09 -9.10
N LEU A 62 -24.18 19.18 -9.47
CA LEU A 62 -22.83 19.60 -9.86
C LEU A 62 -22.85 20.46 -11.13
N LYS A 63 -23.64 20.08 -12.13
CA LYS A 63 -23.77 20.86 -13.36
C LYS A 63 -24.30 22.27 -13.09
N GLU A 64 -25.30 22.40 -12.24
CA GLU A 64 -25.86 23.69 -11.86
C GLU A 64 -24.83 24.54 -11.12
N ALA A 65 -24.21 24.02 -10.06
CA ALA A 65 -23.18 24.70 -9.30
C ALA A 65 -21.98 25.12 -10.16
N TYR A 66 -21.54 24.23 -11.05
CA TYR A 66 -20.42 24.50 -11.95
C TYR A 66 -20.73 25.60 -12.97
N ASN A 67 -21.92 25.58 -13.58
CA ASN A 67 -22.32 26.61 -14.53
C ASN A 67 -22.49 27.96 -13.86
N GLN A 68 -23.04 27.99 -12.65
CA GLN A 68 -23.15 29.21 -11.85
C GLN A 68 -21.77 29.77 -11.50
N LEU A 69 -20.87 28.92 -11.00
CA LEU A 69 -19.49 29.29 -10.70
C LEU A 69 -18.79 29.92 -11.91
N ARG A 70 -18.96 29.29 -13.09
CA ARG A 70 -18.38 29.76 -14.35
C ARG A 70 -18.94 31.10 -14.79
N SER A 71 -20.25 31.31 -14.63
CA SER A 71 -20.89 32.59 -15.04
C SER A 71 -20.57 33.74 -14.10
N ASP A 72 -20.42 33.48 -12.83
CA ASP A 72 -20.33 34.52 -11.81
C ASP A 72 -18.90 35.02 -11.59
N ALA A 73 -17.91 34.12 -11.60
CA ALA A 73 -16.55 34.46 -11.19
C ALA A 73 -15.41 33.79 -11.99
N TYR A 74 -15.68 32.68 -12.69
CA TYR A 74 -14.62 31.88 -13.31
C TYR A 74 -14.92 31.57 -14.79
N PRO A 75 -14.95 32.59 -15.68
CA PRO A 75 -15.32 32.41 -17.09
C PRO A 75 -14.30 31.58 -17.89
N ASP A 76 -13.08 31.46 -17.40
CA ASP A 76 -11.99 30.70 -18.02
C ASP A 76 -12.15 29.18 -17.83
N LEU A 77 -13.03 28.73 -16.93
CA LEU A 77 -13.34 27.33 -16.82
C LEU A 77 -14.03 26.81 -18.09
N PRO A 78 -13.68 25.59 -18.58
CA PRO A 78 -14.30 25.01 -19.75
C PRO A 78 -15.81 24.76 -19.54
N SER A 79 -16.56 24.61 -20.63
CA SER A 79 -17.98 24.29 -20.51
C SER A 79 -18.20 22.91 -19.88
N TYR A 80 -19.24 22.79 -19.05
CA TYR A 80 -19.58 21.51 -18.42
C TYR A 80 -19.88 20.45 -19.48
N SER A 81 -19.17 19.32 -19.44
CA SER A 81 -19.46 18.15 -20.29
C SER A 81 -19.97 16.97 -19.46
N ASN A 82 -19.21 16.57 -18.43
CA ASN A 82 -19.59 15.52 -17.49
C ASN A 82 -18.91 15.78 -16.13
N ARG A 83 -19.28 14.97 -15.13
CA ARG A 83 -18.75 15.10 -13.77
C ARG A 83 -17.22 15.04 -13.69
N ALA A 84 -16.63 14.03 -14.32
CA ALA A 84 -15.18 13.83 -14.28
C ALA A 84 -14.42 14.99 -14.93
N ALA A 85 -14.89 15.49 -16.08
CA ALA A 85 -14.26 16.63 -16.75
C ALA A 85 -14.38 17.93 -15.95
N ALA A 86 -15.51 18.15 -15.27
CA ALA A 86 -15.68 19.31 -14.40
C ALA A 86 -14.75 19.24 -13.18
N GLU A 87 -14.65 18.08 -12.52
CA GLU A 87 -13.73 17.86 -11.39
C GLU A 87 -12.27 18.06 -11.83
N THR A 88 -11.87 17.56 -12.99
CA THR A 88 -10.53 17.78 -13.56
C THR A 88 -10.28 19.25 -13.85
N ALA A 89 -11.21 19.94 -14.47
CA ALA A 89 -11.06 21.37 -14.79
C ALA A 89 -10.89 22.25 -13.54
N LEU A 90 -11.65 21.96 -12.49
CA LEU A 90 -11.48 22.65 -11.20
C LEU A 90 -10.10 22.39 -10.59
N GLN A 91 -9.62 21.13 -10.65
CA GLN A 91 -8.29 20.77 -10.15
C GLN A 91 -7.17 21.43 -10.95
N GLU A 92 -7.25 21.45 -12.26
CA GLU A 92 -6.26 22.12 -13.12
C GLU A 92 -6.22 23.63 -12.86
N TRP A 93 -7.40 24.23 -12.68
CA TRP A 93 -7.48 25.64 -12.32
C TRP A 93 -6.81 25.93 -10.98
N GLU A 94 -7.06 25.12 -9.95
CA GLU A 94 -6.46 25.23 -8.61
C GLU A 94 -4.92 25.09 -8.66
N VAL A 95 -4.40 24.22 -9.51
CA VAL A 95 -2.93 24.08 -9.71
C VAL A 95 -2.31 25.32 -10.37
N THR A 96 -3.03 25.97 -11.29
CA THR A 96 -2.54 27.14 -12.00
C THR A 96 -2.71 28.44 -11.23
N HIS A 97 -3.57 28.47 -10.18
CA HIS A 97 -3.86 29.65 -9.37
C HIS A 97 -3.64 29.37 -7.86
N PRO A 98 -2.42 29.02 -7.46
CA PRO A 98 -2.14 28.64 -6.06
C PRO A 98 -2.40 29.77 -5.06
N ASP A 99 -2.25 31.04 -5.48
CA ASP A 99 -2.43 32.22 -4.62
C ASP A 99 -3.91 32.44 -4.22
N GLU A 100 -4.85 31.90 -4.98
CA GLU A 100 -6.29 31.96 -4.71
C GLU A 100 -6.80 30.71 -3.98
N CYS A 101 -5.89 29.79 -3.64
CA CYS A 101 -6.22 28.53 -3.03
C CYS A 101 -5.66 28.44 -1.60
N THR A 102 -6.34 27.69 -0.76
CA THR A 102 -5.86 27.31 0.56
C THR A 102 -5.64 25.80 0.62
N ARG A 103 -4.64 25.36 1.39
CA ARG A 103 -4.41 23.93 1.59
C ARG A 103 -5.49 23.37 2.50
N GLN A 104 -6.18 22.36 2.00
CA GLN A 104 -7.24 21.67 2.71
C GLN A 104 -7.04 20.16 2.62
N ARG A 105 -7.55 19.48 3.65
CA ARG A 105 -7.58 18.01 3.65
C ARG A 105 -8.48 17.51 2.53
N ASP A 106 -7.94 16.64 1.70
CA ASP A 106 -8.71 15.94 0.68
C ASP A 106 -9.15 14.59 1.23
N GLU A 107 -10.45 14.32 1.24
CA GLU A 107 -11.02 13.00 1.59
C GLU A 107 -10.71 11.95 0.49
N GLY A 108 -9.53 12.02 -0.11
CA GLY A 108 -9.09 11.05 -1.09
C GLY A 108 -8.75 9.73 -0.43
N GLN A 109 -9.46 8.69 -0.76
CA GLN A 109 -9.07 7.30 -0.55
C GLN A 109 -7.81 6.94 -1.37
N PHE A 110 -6.95 7.91 -1.57
CA PHE A 110 -5.88 7.95 -2.54
C PHE A 110 -4.67 7.12 -2.11
N PHE A 111 -4.53 6.93 -0.81
CA PHE A 111 -3.45 6.20 -0.18
C PHE A 111 -4.01 4.99 0.55
N GLY A 112 -3.44 3.82 0.35
CA GLY A 112 -3.80 2.63 1.12
C GLY A 112 -4.31 1.48 0.27
N PHE A 113 -5.32 0.80 0.66
CA PHE A 113 -5.77 -0.50 0.16
C PHE A 113 -5.86 -0.61 -1.37
N ASN A 114 -5.46 -1.77 -1.91
CA ASN A 114 -5.48 -2.08 -3.36
C ASN A 114 -6.83 -1.82 -4.04
N GLU A 115 -7.93 -1.95 -3.30
CA GLU A 115 -9.29 -1.73 -3.79
C GLU A 115 -9.64 -0.25 -3.96
N VAL A 116 -8.85 0.64 -3.34
CA VAL A 116 -9.15 2.06 -3.27
C VAL A 116 -7.88 2.86 -3.54
N GLY A 117 -7.80 3.51 -4.68
CA GLY A 117 -6.65 4.35 -5.08
C GLY A 117 -5.47 3.59 -5.71
N GLY A 118 -5.62 2.29 -6.01
CA GLY A 118 -4.66 1.49 -6.75
C GLY A 118 -3.32 1.24 -6.04
N ALA A 119 -3.27 1.37 -4.70
CA ALA A 119 -2.07 1.16 -3.88
C ALA A 119 -0.82 1.94 -4.39
N GLN A 120 -1.02 3.13 -4.92
CA GLN A 120 0.03 3.89 -5.60
C GLN A 120 1.23 4.18 -4.68
N LEU A 121 0.99 4.42 -3.39
CA LEU A 121 2.08 4.66 -2.44
C LEU A 121 2.92 3.40 -2.19
N GLU A 122 2.30 2.21 -2.21
CA GLU A 122 2.99 0.93 -2.04
C GLU A 122 3.94 0.60 -3.21
N ARG A 123 3.78 1.24 -4.37
CA ARG A 123 4.73 1.09 -5.48
C ARG A 123 6.11 1.64 -5.16
N PHE A 124 6.19 2.69 -4.34
CA PHE A 124 7.41 3.42 -4.04
C PHE A 124 7.94 3.19 -2.64
N THR A 125 7.04 2.94 -1.68
CA THR A 125 7.41 2.80 -0.27
C THR A 125 6.69 1.63 0.36
N ARG A 126 7.45 0.74 1.00
CA ARG A 126 6.93 -0.42 1.72
C ARG A 126 7.18 -0.29 3.20
N PHE A 127 6.13 -0.43 4.00
CA PHE A 127 6.22 -0.46 5.45
C PHE A 127 6.13 -1.89 5.95
N ILE A 128 7.17 -2.36 6.62
CA ILE A 128 7.25 -3.70 7.20
C ILE A 128 7.23 -3.56 8.73
N TYR A 129 6.15 -4.04 9.34
CA TYR A 129 5.99 -4.03 10.79
C TYR A 129 6.46 -5.34 11.40
N ILE A 130 7.30 -5.25 12.44
CA ILE A 130 7.83 -6.38 13.20
C ILE A 130 7.37 -6.23 14.64
N PRO A 131 6.37 -7.03 15.04
CA PRO A 131 5.85 -7.01 16.40
C PRO A 131 6.84 -7.61 17.42
N PRO A 132 6.56 -7.51 18.74
CA PRO A 132 7.33 -8.16 19.78
C PRO A 132 7.38 -9.68 19.60
N VAL A 133 8.36 -10.33 20.23
CA VAL A 133 8.72 -11.75 20.03
C VAL A 133 7.56 -12.75 20.01
N ARG A 134 6.46 -12.51 20.69
CA ARG A 134 5.32 -13.44 20.71
C ARG A 134 4.73 -13.73 19.33
N GLU A 135 4.90 -12.81 18.38
CA GLU A 135 4.41 -12.94 17.01
C GLU A 135 5.53 -13.17 15.97
N ALA A 136 6.79 -13.15 16.42
CA ALA A 136 7.95 -13.34 15.54
C ALA A 136 7.92 -14.68 14.76
N ALA A 137 7.33 -15.71 15.35
CA ALA A 137 7.11 -16.99 14.68
C ALA A 137 6.17 -16.90 13.49
N LYS A 138 5.21 -15.98 13.51
CA LYS A 138 4.30 -15.74 12.38
C LYS A 138 5.02 -15.07 11.21
N ASP A 139 5.97 -14.18 11.50
CA ASP A 139 6.75 -13.49 10.48
C ASP A 139 7.77 -14.40 9.79
N ALA A 140 8.15 -15.50 10.43
CA ALA A 140 9.02 -16.52 9.87
C ALA A 140 8.26 -17.55 8.99
N THR A 141 6.95 -17.46 8.92
CA THR A 141 6.12 -18.31 8.05
C THR A 141 5.69 -17.54 6.80
N ASP A 142 5.47 -18.25 5.70
CA ASP A 142 4.94 -17.68 4.47
C ASP A 142 3.44 -17.39 4.62
N GLY A 143 3.15 -16.33 5.35
CA GLY A 143 1.81 -15.85 5.64
C GLY A 143 1.58 -14.43 5.10
N LYS A 144 0.34 -14.04 4.97
CA LYS A 144 -0.03 -12.70 4.50
C LYS A 144 0.63 -11.62 5.38
N ASN A 145 1.40 -10.71 4.76
CA ASN A 145 2.14 -9.62 5.41
C ASN A 145 3.29 -10.08 6.35
N SER A 146 3.83 -11.27 6.18
CA SER A 146 5.02 -11.69 6.92
C SER A 146 6.31 -11.27 6.21
N VAL A 147 7.39 -11.04 6.97
CA VAL A 147 8.72 -10.70 6.42
C VAL A 147 9.21 -11.81 5.49
N MET A 148 8.92 -13.06 5.83
CA MET A 148 9.28 -14.21 5.00
C MET A 148 8.54 -14.22 3.67
N SER A 149 7.23 -13.92 3.68
CA SER A 149 6.46 -13.81 2.44
C SER A 149 7.03 -12.73 1.53
N GLU A 150 7.37 -11.59 2.12
CA GLU A 150 7.99 -10.47 1.42
C GLU A 150 9.31 -10.86 0.75
N LEU A 151 10.18 -11.56 1.48
CA LEU A 151 11.45 -12.02 0.94
C LEU A 151 11.26 -13.04 -0.19
N LEU A 152 10.32 -13.97 -0.02
CA LEU A 152 9.99 -14.96 -1.07
C LEU A 152 9.38 -14.29 -2.30
N ASP A 153 8.53 -13.30 -2.12
CA ASP A 153 7.97 -12.52 -3.21
C ASP A 153 9.06 -11.83 -4.02
N PHE A 154 10.01 -11.22 -3.32
CA PHE A 154 11.11 -10.52 -3.96
C PHE A 154 12.08 -11.42 -4.70
N VAL A 155 12.56 -12.49 -4.03
CA VAL A 155 13.68 -13.30 -4.55
C VAL A 155 13.19 -14.44 -5.46
N VAL A 156 12.10 -15.10 -5.06
CA VAL A 156 11.68 -16.35 -5.71
C VAL A 156 10.50 -16.15 -6.64
N ARG A 157 9.40 -15.56 -6.13
CA ARG A 157 8.15 -15.47 -6.89
C ARG A 157 8.24 -14.51 -8.05
N LYS A 158 8.91 -13.37 -7.87
CA LYS A 158 9.16 -12.41 -8.96
C LYS A 158 10.02 -13.04 -10.06
N SER A 159 11.07 -13.77 -9.68
CA SER A 159 11.91 -14.51 -10.64
C SER A 159 11.13 -15.63 -11.33
N LEU A 160 10.26 -16.35 -10.62
CA LEU A 160 9.39 -17.36 -11.22
C LEU A 160 8.40 -16.74 -12.22
N MET A 161 7.78 -15.62 -11.87
CA MET A 161 6.82 -14.94 -12.75
C MET A 161 7.45 -14.36 -14.03
N SER A 162 8.74 -14.05 -14.02
CA SER A 162 9.47 -13.59 -15.21
C SER A 162 9.88 -14.73 -16.14
N ARG A 163 9.76 -15.99 -15.74
CA ARG A 163 10.13 -17.14 -16.57
C ARG A 163 9.18 -17.32 -17.75
N GLU A 164 9.75 -17.47 -18.93
CA GLU A 164 9.02 -17.61 -20.20
C GLU A 164 8.10 -18.84 -20.24
N ASP A 165 8.55 -19.94 -19.64
CA ASP A 165 7.76 -21.18 -19.53
C ASP A 165 6.47 -20.98 -18.70
N LEU A 166 6.55 -20.22 -17.59
CA LEU A 166 5.41 -19.94 -16.74
C LEU A 166 4.43 -18.96 -17.39
N GLN A 167 4.96 -17.93 -18.05
CA GLN A 167 4.15 -16.96 -18.80
C GLN A 167 3.44 -17.62 -20.00
N THR A 168 4.09 -18.57 -20.65
CA THR A 168 3.49 -19.34 -21.73
C THR A 168 2.36 -20.22 -21.22
N LEU A 169 2.58 -20.93 -20.12
CA LEU A 169 1.55 -21.74 -19.45
C LEU A 169 0.34 -20.87 -19.05
N GLN A 170 0.57 -19.69 -18.49
CA GLN A 170 -0.52 -18.78 -18.11
C GLN A 170 -1.33 -18.34 -19.32
N ARG A 171 -0.66 -17.94 -20.40
CA ARG A 171 -1.32 -17.52 -21.66
C ARG A 171 -2.12 -18.65 -22.29
N GLU A 172 -1.54 -19.85 -22.36
CA GLU A 172 -2.23 -21.02 -22.90
C GLU A 172 -3.46 -21.40 -22.06
N THR A 173 -3.30 -21.41 -20.72
CA THR A 173 -4.41 -21.73 -19.80
C THR A 173 -5.52 -20.68 -19.90
N GLN A 174 -5.16 -19.40 -19.98
CA GLN A 174 -6.13 -18.31 -20.16
C GLN A 174 -6.88 -18.47 -21.50
N SER A 175 -6.15 -18.75 -22.57
CA SER A 175 -6.76 -18.96 -23.90
C SER A 175 -7.72 -20.14 -23.93
N GLN A 176 -7.37 -21.25 -23.29
CA GLN A 176 -8.25 -22.42 -23.17
C GLN A 176 -9.48 -22.11 -22.33
N TYR A 177 -9.31 -21.41 -21.22
CA TYR A 177 -10.43 -20.98 -20.39
C TYR A 177 -11.38 -20.07 -21.14
N ASP A 178 -10.86 -19.04 -21.82
CA ASP A 178 -11.65 -18.10 -22.61
C ASP A 178 -12.45 -18.80 -23.69
N ALA A 179 -11.89 -19.82 -24.34
CA ALA A 179 -12.59 -20.63 -25.34
C ALA A 179 -13.72 -21.49 -24.74
N ILE A 180 -13.56 -21.96 -23.49
CA ILE A 180 -14.58 -22.77 -22.79
C ILE A 180 -15.75 -21.89 -22.33
N VAL A 181 -15.46 -20.67 -21.82
CA VAL A 181 -16.47 -19.77 -21.27
C VAL A 181 -17.04 -18.80 -22.32
N ASP A 182 -16.67 -18.93 -23.58
CA ASP A 182 -17.17 -18.06 -24.63
C ASP A 182 -18.69 -18.21 -24.78
N PRO A 183 -19.45 -17.12 -24.79
CA PRO A 183 -20.91 -17.14 -24.95
C PRO A 183 -21.39 -17.94 -26.16
N GLU A 184 -20.62 -17.96 -27.24
CA GLU A 184 -20.95 -18.69 -28.46
C GLU A 184 -20.92 -20.23 -28.26
N HIS A 185 -20.15 -20.68 -27.29
CA HIS A 185 -20.01 -22.11 -26.93
C HIS A 185 -20.90 -22.52 -25.73
N LEU A 186 -21.73 -21.62 -25.21
CA LEU A 186 -22.62 -21.84 -24.07
C LEU A 186 -24.09 -21.82 -24.48
N PRO A 187 -24.63 -22.93 -25.08
CA PRO A 187 -26.03 -23.01 -25.50
C PRO A 187 -27.03 -22.83 -24.35
N GLU A 188 -26.57 -23.05 -23.11
CA GLU A 188 -27.34 -22.86 -21.88
C GLU A 188 -27.76 -21.39 -21.70
N LEU A 189 -26.88 -20.43 -22.04
CA LEU A 189 -27.18 -18.99 -21.96
C LEU A 189 -28.30 -18.61 -22.94
N THR A 190 -28.20 -19.10 -24.19
CA THR A 190 -29.22 -18.88 -25.20
C THR A 190 -30.55 -19.51 -24.78
N SER A 191 -30.50 -20.73 -24.26
CA SER A 191 -31.70 -21.43 -23.75
C SER A 191 -32.33 -20.66 -22.61
N LEU A 192 -31.57 -20.19 -21.66
CA LEU A 192 -32.03 -19.39 -20.50
C LEU A 192 -32.66 -18.08 -20.97
N GLY A 193 -32.01 -17.33 -21.86
CA GLY A 193 -32.51 -16.10 -22.43
C GLY A 193 -33.87 -16.29 -23.15
N ASN A 194 -34.00 -17.38 -23.92
CA ASN A 194 -35.25 -17.74 -24.61
C ASN A 194 -36.37 -18.12 -23.63
N GLN A 195 -36.07 -18.89 -22.56
CA GLN A 195 -37.03 -19.24 -21.52
C GLN A 195 -37.52 -18.01 -20.76
N LEU A 196 -36.61 -17.12 -20.37
CA LEU A 196 -36.95 -15.85 -19.70
C LEU A 196 -37.80 -14.97 -20.58
N THR A 197 -37.45 -14.85 -21.86
CA THR A 197 -38.22 -14.08 -22.85
C THR A 197 -39.64 -14.63 -22.98
N ARG A 198 -39.83 -15.96 -23.13
CA ARG A 198 -41.15 -16.58 -23.21
C ARG A 198 -42.01 -16.28 -21.98
N THR A 199 -41.41 -16.37 -20.79
CA THR A 199 -42.14 -16.08 -19.56
C THR A 199 -42.49 -14.59 -19.46
N LEU A 200 -41.51 -13.71 -19.73
CA LEU A 200 -41.71 -12.25 -19.66
C LEU A 200 -42.77 -11.76 -20.64
N THR A 201 -42.82 -12.29 -21.87
CA THR A 201 -43.78 -11.93 -22.89
C THR A 201 -45.25 -12.21 -22.48
N GLN A 202 -45.47 -13.17 -21.54
CA GLN A 202 -46.81 -13.41 -21.00
C GLN A 202 -47.31 -12.28 -20.10
N TYR A 203 -46.39 -11.53 -19.48
CA TYR A 203 -46.74 -10.38 -18.65
C TYR A 203 -46.64 -9.04 -19.37
N VAL A 204 -45.66 -8.92 -20.26
CA VAL A 204 -45.41 -7.67 -21.03
C VAL A 204 -45.16 -8.04 -22.49
N PRO A 205 -46.17 -8.00 -23.35
CA PRO A 205 -46.01 -8.29 -24.78
C PRO A 205 -44.97 -7.39 -25.47
N GLY A 206 -44.17 -7.96 -26.36
CA GLY A 206 -43.17 -7.23 -27.12
C GLY A 206 -41.81 -6.98 -26.43
N THR A 207 -41.59 -7.62 -25.29
CA THR A 207 -40.30 -7.56 -24.58
C THR A 207 -39.47 -8.81 -24.82
N SER A 208 -38.14 -8.67 -24.78
CA SER A 208 -37.16 -9.78 -24.84
C SER A 208 -36.08 -9.61 -23.78
N VAL A 209 -35.48 -10.72 -23.39
CA VAL A 209 -34.37 -10.75 -22.44
C VAL A 209 -33.08 -11.05 -23.20
N SER A 210 -32.07 -10.19 -23.06
CA SER A 210 -30.70 -10.44 -23.48
C SER A 210 -29.83 -10.66 -22.23
N ILE A 211 -28.95 -11.65 -22.29
CA ILE A 211 -27.99 -11.94 -21.20
C ILE A 211 -26.61 -11.52 -21.70
N ASP A 212 -26.10 -10.43 -21.13
CA ASP A 212 -24.72 -10.02 -21.36
C ASP A 212 -23.78 -10.84 -20.46
N TRP A 213 -22.90 -11.61 -21.10
CA TRP A 213 -21.91 -12.45 -20.42
C TRP A 213 -20.55 -11.78 -20.50
N SER A 214 -20.04 -11.28 -19.38
CA SER A 214 -18.70 -10.70 -19.31
C SER A 214 -17.67 -11.77 -18.90
N ARG A 215 -16.48 -11.67 -19.48
CA ARG A 215 -15.35 -12.52 -19.09
C ARG A 215 -14.99 -12.29 -17.62
N GLY A 216 -14.63 -13.36 -16.92
CA GLY A 216 -14.16 -13.30 -15.52
C GLY A 216 -12.77 -12.65 -15.37
N GLN A 217 -12.25 -12.68 -14.16
CA GLN A 217 -10.87 -12.26 -13.89
C GLN A 217 -9.88 -13.20 -14.58
N GLU A 218 -8.67 -12.70 -14.87
CA GLU A 218 -7.56 -13.50 -15.37
C GLU A 218 -7.25 -14.67 -14.42
N ILE A 219 -6.84 -15.80 -15.00
CA ILE A 219 -6.44 -16.99 -14.23
C ILE A 219 -5.10 -16.71 -13.57
N GLU A 220 -5.08 -16.72 -12.26
CA GLU A 220 -3.85 -16.64 -11.48
C GLU A 220 -3.28 -18.05 -11.23
N ILE A 221 -2.01 -18.27 -11.60
CA ILE A 221 -1.31 -19.48 -11.24
C ILE A 221 -0.88 -19.36 -9.78
N PRO A 222 -1.33 -20.27 -8.88
CA PRO A 222 -0.99 -20.18 -7.47
C PRO A 222 0.51 -20.40 -7.26
N MET A 223 1.17 -19.45 -6.59
CA MET A 223 2.59 -19.56 -6.27
C MET A 223 2.83 -20.55 -5.10
N PRO A 224 3.94 -21.31 -5.14
CA PRO A 224 4.28 -22.22 -4.06
C PRO A 224 4.58 -21.44 -2.77
N LYS A 225 4.22 -22.04 -1.63
CA LYS A 225 4.50 -21.49 -0.30
C LYS A 225 5.77 -22.07 0.28
N GLY A 226 6.64 -21.19 0.78
CA GLY A 226 7.84 -21.58 1.51
C GLY A 226 7.54 -21.90 2.97
N ARG A 227 8.25 -22.87 3.54
CA ARG A 227 8.27 -23.13 4.98
C ARG A 227 9.71 -23.31 5.43
N ILE A 228 10.15 -22.43 6.35
CA ILE A 228 11.51 -22.48 6.88
C ILE A 228 11.58 -23.34 8.13
N LYS A 229 12.65 -24.12 8.21
CA LYS A 229 13.08 -24.82 9.42
C LYS A 229 14.47 -24.34 9.78
N LEU A 230 14.69 -24.02 11.03
CA LEU A 230 16.02 -23.74 11.55
C LEU A 230 16.66 -25.07 12.01
N ILE A 231 17.93 -25.24 11.72
CA ILE A 231 18.70 -26.43 12.09
C ILE A 231 19.72 -25.99 13.14
N GLU A 232 19.50 -26.40 14.39
CA GLU A 232 20.40 -26.15 15.50
C GLU A 232 20.99 -27.49 15.95
N ASP A 233 22.31 -27.61 15.97
CA ASP A 233 23.04 -28.86 16.32
C ASP A 233 22.58 -30.10 15.53
N GLY A 234 22.17 -29.88 14.26
CA GLY A 234 21.68 -30.96 13.38
C GLY A 234 20.20 -31.30 13.55
N TYR A 235 19.48 -30.66 14.47
CA TYR A 235 18.06 -30.88 14.68
C TYR A 235 17.20 -29.84 13.95
N PRO A 236 16.41 -30.24 12.93
CA PRO A 236 15.56 -29.34 12.19
C PRO A 236 14.26 -29.07 12.97
N ALA A 237 14.03 -27.82 13.35
CA ALA A 237 12.82 -27.38 14.01
C ALA A 237 12.11 -26.27 13.21
N PRO A 238 10.78 -26.22 13.17
CA PRO A 238 10.04 -25.04 12.75
C PRO A 238 10.46 -23.84 13.58
N VAL A 239 10.45 -22.63 13.00
CA VAL A 239 10.92 -21.41 13.69
C VAL A 239 10.17 -21.19 15.01
N GLU A 240 8.87 -21.46 15.02
CA GLU A 240 8.01 -21.34 16.20
C GLU A 240 8.43 -22.25 17.39
N ASN A 241 9.16 -23.33 17.10
CA ASN A 241 9.61 -24.29 18.11
C ASN A 241 11.05 -24.06 18.54
N THR A 242 11.68 -22.97 18.12
CA THR A 242 13.05 -22.59 18.52
C THR A 242 13.05 -21.57 19.65
N GLY A 243 14.18 -21.38 20.30
CA GLY A 243 14.31 -20.37 21.36
C GLY A 243 14.13 -18.95 20.83
N HIS A 244 13.49 -18.07 21.61
CA HIS A 244 13.19 -16.68 21.22
C HIS A 244 14.42 -15.90 20.72
N GLY A 245 15.61 -16.16 21.27
CA GLY A 245 16.84 -15.54 20.81
C GLY A 245 17.19 -15.91 19.37
N LEU A 246 17.02 -17.19 19.01
CA LEU A 246 17.28 -17.69 17.67
C LEU A 246 16.21 -17.20 16.66
N GLN A 247 14.95 -17.20 17.07
CA GLN A 247 13.86 -16.62 16.26
C GLN A 247 14.15 -15.16 15.89
N ARG A 248 14.60 -14.37 16.87
CA ARG A 248 14.92 -12.96 16.67
C ARG A 248 16.13 -12.77 15.76
N ALA A 249 17.20 -13.52 16.00
CA ALA A 249 18.37 -13.50 15.12
C ALA A 249 18.00 -13.85 13.67
N PHE A 250 17.13 -14.83 13.50
CA PHE A 250 16.65 -15.24 12.18
C PHE A 250 15.85 -14.13 11.48
N ILE A 251 14.92 -13.45 12.18
CA ILE A 251 14.17 -12.32 11.60
C ILE A 251 15.12 -11.20 11.16
N ILE A 252 16.12 -10.89 11.97
CA ILE A 252 17.12 -9.87 11.61
C ILE A 252 17.88 -10.30 10.36
N THR A 253 18.25 -11.59 10.27
CA THR A 253 18.90 -12.13 9.07
C THR A 253 18.00 -11.99 7.84
N LEU A 254 16.70 -12.28 7.96
CA LEU A 254 15.75 -12.07 6.88
C LEU A 254 15.67 -10.59 6.44
N LEU A 255 15.67 -9.68 7.40
CA LEU A 255 15.65 -8.24 7.13
C LEU A 255 16.92 -7.78 6.42
N GLN A 256 18.08 -8.24 6.88
CA GLN A 256 19.35 -7.95 6.22
C GLN A 256 19.35 -8.43 4.77
N HIS A 257 18.89 -9.67 4.53
CA HIS A 257 18.79 -10.20 3.17
C HIS A 257 17.78 -9.45 2.31
N LEU A 258 16.64 -9.07 2.86
CA LEU A 258 15.64 -8.26 2.15
C LEU A 258 16.24 -6.92 1.69
N THR A 259 17.01 -6.25 2.55
CA THR A 259 17.67 -4.98 2.19
C THR A 259 18.77 -5.18 1.17
N LEU A 260 19.58 -6.26 1.27
CA LEU A 260 20.64 -6.57 0.30
C LEU A 260 20.07 -6.87 -1.09
N VAL A 261 19.00 -7.66 -1.17
CA VAL A 261 18.32 -7.97 -2.44
C VAL A 261 17.76 -6.71 -3.09
N GLN A 262 17.21 -5.80 -2.30
CA GLN A 262 16.71 -4.52 -2.82
C GLN A 262 17.83 -3.57 -3.23
N ALA A 263 18.98 -3.62 -2.55
CA ALA A 263 20.15 -2.83 -2.89
C ALA A 263 20.88 -3.33 -4.16
N GLY A 264 20.41 -4.42 -4.79
CA GLY A 264 21.06 -5.00 -5.96
C GLY A 264 22.43 -5.62 -5.66
N ALA A 265 22.76 -5.85 -4.37
CA ALA A 265 23.97 -6.54 -3.97
C ALA A 265 23.82 -8.04 -4.33
N ASP A 266 24.72 -8.51 -5.17
CA ASP A 266 24.83 -9.85 -5.72
C ASP A 266 24.23 -10.99 -4.87
N VAL A 267 22.97 -11.30 -5.11
CA VAL A 267 22.57 -12.71 -5.14
C VAL A 267 22.92 -13.11 -6.58
N GLU A 268 24.03 -13.82 -6.75
CA GLU A 268 24.58 -14.21 -8.05
C GLU A 268 23.51 -14.38 -9.13
N SER A 269 23.43 -13.40 -10.04
CA SER A 269 22.77 -13.44 -11.35
C SER A 269 21.40 -14.12 -11.47
N LEU A 270 20.44 -13.87 -10.59
CA LEU A 270 19.11 -14.48 -10.70
C LEU A 270 18.05 -13.62 -11.40
N THR A 271 18.31 -12.35 -11.69
CA THR A 271 17.28 -11.53 -12.34
C THR A 271 17.84 -10.48 -13.29
N ASP A 272 17.71 -10.72 -14.59
CA ASP A 272 17.77 -9.73 -15.67
C ASP A 272 16.46 -8.88 -15.73
N THR A 273 15.83 -8.55 -14.62
CA THR A 273 14.59 -7.77 -14.65
C THR A 273 14.83 -6.33 -14.22
N PRO A 274 14.25 -5.34 -14.95
CA PRO A 274 14.43 -3.93 -14.65
C PRO A 274 13.88 -3.59 -13.27
N GLU A 275 14.67 -2.92 -12.56
CA GLU A 275 14.73 -2.46 -11.20
C GLU A 275 13.54 -1.60 -10.78
N PHE A 276 12.59 -2.17 -10.03
CA PHE A 276 11.71 -1.39 -9.18
C PHE A 276 12.35 -1.29 -7.78
N LYS A 277 13.02 -0.18 -7.52
CA LYS A 277 13.67 0.07 -6.22
C LYS A 277 12.68 0.78 -5.30
N GLN A 278 12.04 0.01 -4.41
CA GLN A 278 11.15 0.56 -3.38
C GLN A 278 11.95 1.03 -2.17
N ASN A 279 11.52 2.14 -1.56
CA ASN A 279 11.98 2.54 -0.24
C ASN A 279 11.35 1.62 0.82
N ILE A 280 12.13 1.16 1.80
CA ILE A 280 11.63 0.33 2.90
C ILE A 280 11.65 1.11 4.20
N ILE A 281 10.56 1.02 4.93
CA ILE A 281 10.46 1.50 6.30
C ILE A 281 10.18 0.31 7.21
N PHE A 282 11.12 -0.03 8.10
CA PHE A 282 10.90 -1.01 9.14
C PHE A 282 10.34 -0.35 10.39
N GLY A 283 9.23 -0.88 10.90
CA GLY A 283 8.69 -0.56 12.22
C GLY A 283 8.93 -1.74 13.16
N ILE A 284 9.84 -1.61 14.13
CA ILE A 284 10.23 -2.71 15.01
C ILE A 284 9.81 -2.40 16.44
N GLU A 285 9.05 -3.29 17.05
CA GLU A 285 8.63 -3.14 18.44
C GLU A 285 9.56 -3.89 19.37
N GLU A 286 10.11 -3.17 20.35
CA GLU A 286 10.97 -3.68 21.43
C GLU A 286 12.03 -4.70 20.95
N PRO A 287 12.97 -4.32 20.07
CA PRO A 287 13.96 -5.23 19.51
C PRO A 287 14.84 -5.94 20.57
N GLU A 288 14.91 -5.39 21.75
CA GLU A 288 15.69 -5.91 22.89
C GLU A 288 15.04 -7.06 23.64
N LEU A 289 13.75 -7.32 23.50
CA LEU A 289 13.05 -8.33 24.30
C LEU A 289 13.73 -9.70 24.24
N TYR A 290 13.93 -10.29 25.42
CA TYR A 290 14.56 -11.61 25.61
C TYR A 290 15.99 -11.73 25.06
N GLN A 291 16.68 -10.61 24.79
CA GLN A 291 18.06 -10.61 24.33
C GLN A 291 19.03 -10.31 25.47
N HIS A 292 20.15 -11.03 25.50
CA HIS A 292 21.25 -10.70 26.38
C HIS A 292 21.85 -9.33 26.02
N PRO A 293 22.29 -8.48 26.96
CA PRO A 293 22.82 -7.13 26.70
C PRO A 293 23.85 -7.03 25.57
N ASN A 294 24.74 -8.01 25.45
CA ASN A 294 25.72 -8.03 24.35
C ASN A 294 25.06 -8.22 22.98
N ARG A 295 24.01 -9.02 22.89
CA ARG A 295 23.25 -9.20 21.67
C ARG A 295 22.42 -7.96 21.34
N GLN A 296 21.90 -7.26 22.35
CA GLN A 296 21.19 -5.99 22.17
C GLN A 296 22.11 -4.94 21.50
N ARG A 297 23.36 -4.78 21.98
CA ARG A 297 24.33 -3.87 21.36
C ARG A 297 24.64 -4.24 19.91
N HIS A 298 24.83 -5.54 19.66
CA HIS A 298 25.10 -6.02 18.31
C HIS A 298 23.91 -5.76 17.38
N LEU A 299 22.70 -5.99 17.87
CA LEU A 299 21.47 -5.73 17.11
C LEU A 299 21.30 -4.24 16.82
N SER A 300 21.53 -3.36 17.80
CA SER A 300 21.48 -1.91 17.58
C SER A 300 22.45 -1.48 16.47
N ALA A 301 23.68 -1.99 16.48
CA ALA A 301 24.66 -1.72 15.43
C ALA A 301 24.20 -2.24 14.05
N ILE A 302 23.58 -3.41 13.99
CA ILE A 302 23.02 -3.96 12.74
C ILE A 302 21.90 -3.06 12.20
N LEU A 303 20.98 -2.61 13.04
CA LEU A 303 19.88 -1.73 12.61
C LEU A 303 20.42 -0.39 12.07
N GLU A 304 21.47 0.13 12.66
CA GLU A 304 22.14 1.34 12.18
C GLU A 304 22.84 1.10 10.82
N GLN A 305 23.53 -0.03 10.67
CA GLN A 305 24.14 -0.43 9.39
C GLN A 305 23.09 -0.60 8.27
N LEU A 306 21.91 -1.12 8.59
CA LEU A 306 20.80 -1.23 7.62
C LEU A 306 20.39 0.13 7.05
N CYS A 307 20.41 1.18 7.88
CA CYS A 307 20.07 2.53 7.45
C CYS A 307 21.18 3.22 6.64
N SER A 308 22.45 2.89 6.92
CA SER A 308 23.63 3.51 6.30
C SER A 308 24.20 2.73 5.13
N GLY A 309 23.81 1.48 4.97
CA GLY A 309 24.47 0.49 4.11
C GLY A 309 23.82 0.31 2.74
N VAL A 310 23.27 1.36 2.14
CA VAL A 310 22.85 1.29 0.74
C VAL A 310 24.08 1.10 -0.14
N ALA A 311 24.19 -0.05 -0.78
CA ALA A 311 25.29 -0.33 -1.69
C ALA A 311 25.35 0.72 -2.82
N PRO A 312 26.56 1.11 -3.30
CA PRO A 312 26.67 2.06 -4.40
C PRO A 312 25.87 1.59 -5.62
N GLY A 313 24.91 2.44 -6.06
CA GLY A 313 24.02 2.13 -7.18
C GLY A 313 22.60 1.70 -6.80
N ALA A 314 22.31 1.49 -5.52
CA ALA A 314 20.93 1.28 -5.07
C ALA A 314 20.12 2.59 -5.12
N THR A 315 18.90 2.55 -5.62
CA THR A 315 18.01 3.72 -5.73
C THR A 315 17.01 3.80 -4.59
N GLY A 316 16.81 2.72 -3.81
CA GLY A 316 15.93 2.70 -2.65
C GLY A 316 16.65 3.04 -1.34
N SER A 317 15.95 3.66 -0.40
CA SER A 317 16.45 3.93 0.96
C SER A 317 15.78 3.00 1.97
N VAL A 318 16.55 2.67 3.03
CA VAL A 318 16.06 1.90 4.16
C VAL A 318 15.98 2.81 5.38
N GLN A 319 14.82 2.84 6.03
CA GLN A 319 14.61 3.53 7.29
C GLN A 319 14.16 2.56 8.36
N VAL A 320 14.65 2.73 9.58
CA VAL A 320 14.26 1.90 10.72
C VAL A 320 13.68 2.79 11.80
N ILE A 321 12.46 2.50 12.20
CA ILE A 321 11.78 3.11 13.35
C ILE A 321 11.58 1.99 14.38
N TYR A 322 12.07 2.15 15.58
CA TYR A 322 11.84 1.17 16.62
C TYR A 322 11.40 1.81 17.95
N THR A 323 10.60 1.06 18.71
CA THR A 323 10.28 1.39 20.08
C THR A 323 11.19 0.58 21.01
N THR A 324 11.71 1.18 22.08
CA THR A 324 12.59 0.48 23.00
C THR A 324 12.45 1.00 24.43
N HIS A 325 12.64 0.11 25.40
CA HIS A 325 12.84 0.42 26.81
C HIS A 325 14.31 0.25 27.24
N SER A 326 15.19 -0.17 26.33
CA SER A 326 16.61 -0.44 26.64
C SER A 326 17.49 0.78 26.30
N PRO A 327 18.29 1.26 27.26
CA PRO A 327 19.24 2.34 26.98
C PRO A 327 20.32 1.95 25.97
N LEU A 328 20.49 0.66 25.67
CA LEU A 328 21.47 0.17 24.69
C LEU A 328 21.07 0.46 23.23
N PHE A 329 19.82 0.83 23.01
CA PHE A 329 19.30 1.26 21.71
C PHE A 329 19.20 2.78 21.59
N VAL A 330 19.61 3.53 22.61
CA VAL A 330 19.54 4.98 22.64
C VAL A 330 20.93 5.56 22.38
N ASP A 331 21.13 6.12 21.20
CA ASP A 331 22.35 6.84 20.86
C ASP A 331 22.17 8.34 21.15
N ILE A 332 22.80 8.81 22.23
CA ILE A 332 22.73 10.20 22.67
C ILE A 332 23.46 11.14 21.69
N SER A 333 24.41 10.64 20.90
CA SER A 333 25.10 11.46 19.89
C SER A 333 24.19 11.87 18.74
N HIS A 334 23.05 11.18 18.56
CA HIS A 334 22.02 11.48 17.55
C HIS A 334 20.66 11.73 18.23
N PHE A 335 20.63 12.62 19.22
CA PHE A 335 19.42 12.91 20.01
C PHE A 335 18.25 13.40 19.15
N GLU A 336 18.50 14.00 18.00
CA GLU A 336 17.48 14.45 17.05
C GLU A 336 16.61 13.28 16.50
N ARG A 337 17.13 12.06 16.53
CA ARG A 337 16.43 10.83 16.12
C ARG A 337 15.58 10.24 17.23
N ILE A 338 15.73 10.73 18.47
CA ILE A 338 15.05 10.18 19.63
C ILE A 338 13.72 10.90 19.86
N LYS A 339 12.64 10.14 19.99
CA LYS A 339 11.32 10.65 20.36
C LYS A 339 10.88 10.01 21.68
N ILE A 340 10.56 10.83 22.67
CA ILE A 340 10.10 10.35 23.96
C ILE A 340 8.58 10.36 23.98
N VAL A 341 7.99 9.16 24.04
CA VAL A 341 6.55 8.98 24.11
C VAL A 341 6.11 8.81 25.56
N ARG A 342 5.24 9.68 26.06
CA ARG A 342 4.73 9.60 27.43
C ARG A 342 3.25 9.88 27.50
N LYS A 343 2.59 9.34 28.52
CA LYS A 343 1.19 9.65 28.85
C LYS A 343 1.15 10.78 29.86
N VAL A 344 0.50 11.87 29.50
CA VAL A 344 0.33 13.04 30.37
C VAL A 344 -1.14 13.21 30.69
N GLN A 345 -1.45 13.46 31.96
CA GLN A 345 -2.80 13.77 32.41
C GLN A 345 -2.92 15.28 32.55
N LYS A 346 -3.73 15.90 31.71
CA LYS A 346 -3.95 17.37 31.73
C LYS A 346 -4.86 17.82 32.89
N SER A 347 -5.76 16.94 33.32
CA SER A 347 -6.65 17.17 34.46
C SER A 347 -6.98 15.82 35.11
N PRO A 348 -7.23 15.77 36.45
CA PRO A 348 -7.61 14.56 37.17
C PRO A 348 -8.82 13.82 36.57
N ASP A 349 -9.76 14.57 35.99
CA ASP A 349 -11.02 14.05 35.45
C ASP A 349 -10.95 13.66 33.96
N LEU A 350 -9.83 13.91 33.30
CA LEU A 350 -9.63 13.56 31.87
C LEU A 350 -8.74 12.34 31.71
N PRO A 351 -8.98 11.54 30.66
CA PRO A 351 -8.07 10.44 30.32
C PRO A 351 -6.67 10.98 29.97
N LYS A 352 -5.66 10.16 30.22
CA LYS A 352 -4.27 10.50 29.86
C LYS A 352 -4.12 10.58 28.34
N GLU A 353 -3.50 11.64 27.88
CA GLU A 353 -3.14 11.82 26.47
C GLU A 353 -1.69 11.40 26.21
N THR A 354 -1.44 10.86 25.02
CA THR A 354 -0.08 10.55 24.57
C THR A 354 0.57 11.83 24.03
N GLN A 355 1.78 12.12 24.52
CA GLN A 355 2.66 13.19 24.00
C GLN A 355 3.94 12.57 23.45
N ILE A 356 4.43 13.16 22.38
CA ILE A 356 5.68 12.80 21.68
C ILE A 356 6.61 14.01 21.75
#